data_73eae422b7b5301bc0ba1aac7b87ff83
#
_entry.id   73eae422b7b5301bc0ba1aac7b87ff83
#
_cell.length_a   1.000
_cell.length_b   1.000
_cell.length_c   1.000
_cell.angle_alpha   90.00
_cell.angle_beta   90.00
_cell.angle_gamma   90.00
#
_symmetry.space_group_name_H-M   'P 1'
#
loop_
_entity.id
_entity.type
_entity.pdbx_description
1 polymer ?
#
loop_
_entity_poly.entity_id
_entity_poly.type
_entity_poly.pdbx_seq_one_letter_code
_entity_poly.pdbx_strand_id
1 'polypeptide(L)'
;MKKRNLFASLAISSMLTLSSIVPTFAAEQSTYVAFGGGLNQSQIEQVRDEFGISANDAYETTVTGDDVARYLGINSYSTSILISNVMVKKDTGNGVKVNILTPNNITQITSNQYANAAITAGVSNCEIDVASLSQATGESALTGVYKALELSGETLDTQRTQVAQEELETTNEIAQNNASNSDFDSSKLDQAIIDIKQQLAEIKQNQGNAATAEQVEQIVNDALKKYNLSDLISQDDINKLIDFASRYQNSGAVDSQEVLNQLNKLKGQLGGLVDKAKANGWFDQLESFVSQLINSFTN
;
A
#
# COMPACT_ATOMS: atom_id res chain seq x y z
N MET A 1 -14.60 -24.73 -96.13
CA MET A 1 -14.26 -23.57 -95.34
C MET A 1 -14.93 -23.74 -93.97
N LYS A 2 -14.16 -24.08 -92.89
CA LYS A 2 -14.66 -24.39 -91.57
C LYS A 2 -14.62 -23.12 -90.72
N LYS A 3 -15.78 -22.72 -90.17
CA LYS A 3 -15.90 -21.66 -89.18
C LYS A 3 -15.57 -22.24 -87.79
N ARG A 4 -14.57 -21.70 -87.10
CA ARG A 4 -14.22 -22.02 -85.70
C ARG A 4 -14.95 -21.06 -84.79
N ASN A 5 -15.85 -21.57 -83.96
CA ASN A 5 -16.47 -20.82 -82.88
C ASN A 5 -15.50 -20.74 -81.71
N LEU A 6 -15.19 -19.53 -81.24
CA LEU A 6 -14.44 -19.24 -80.05
C LEU A 6 -15.42 -19.11 -78.87
N PHE A 7 -15.41 -20.04 -77.96
CA PHE A 7 -16.10 -19.87 -76.64
C PHE A 7 -15.15 -19.18 -75.68
N ALA A 8 -15.48 -17.99 -75.30
CA ALA A 8 -14.83 -17.30 -74.19
C ALA A 8 -15.51 -17.74 -72.87
N SER A 9 -14.80 -18.53 -72.08
CA SER A 9 -15.24 -18.88 -70.70
C SER A 9 -14.80 -17.81 -69.74
N LEU A 10 -15.79 -17.12 -69.14
CA LEU A 10 -15.62 -16.13 -68.08
C LEU A 10 -15.48 -16.87 -66.75
N ALA A 11 -14.25 -16.96 -66.22
CA ALA A 11 -14.01 -17.50 -64.88
C ALA A 11 -14.26 -16.40 -63.86
N ILE A 12 -15.37 -16.51 -63.12
CA ILE A 12 -15.68 -15.64 -61.96
C ILE A 12 -14.85 -16.22 -60.79
N SER A 13 -13.75 -15.57 -60.45
CA SER A 13 -12.96 -15.88 -59.24
C SER A 13 -13.63 -15.22 -58.05
N SER A 14 -14.39 -15.99 -57.26
CA SER A 14 -14.92 -15.55 -55.99
C SER A 14 -13.80 -15.56 -54.95
N MET A 15 -13.25 -14.38 -54.61
CA MET A 15 -12.32 -14.19 -53.53
C MET A 15 -13.09 -14.30 -52.22
N LEU A 16 -13.02 -15.46 -51.55
CA LEU A 16 -13.44 -15.58 -50.14
C LEU A 16 -12.41 -14.82 -49.29
N THR A 17 -12.77 -13.65 -48.81
CA THR A 17 -12.03 -13.01 -47.72
C THR A 17 -12.33 -13.77 -46.43
N LEU A 18 -11.43 -14.63 -46.01
CA LEU A 18 -11.42 -15.12 -44.63
C LEU A 18 -11.09 -13.92 -43.71
N SER A 19 -12.10 -13.30 -43.15
CA SER A 19 -11.94 -12.44 -41.99
C SER A 19 -11.50 -13.34 -40.82
N SER A 20 -10.18 -13.33 -40.52
CA SER A 20 -9.65 -13.89 -39.29
C SER A 20 -10.25 -13.09 -38.14
N ILE A 21 -11.23 -13.70 -37.45
CA ILE A 21 -11.66 -13.23 -36.14
C ILE A 21 -10.47 -13.47 -35.20
N VAL A 22 -9.63 -12.45 -35.03
CA VAL A 22 -8.63 -12.46 -33.96
C VAL A 22 -9.45 -12.39 -32.67
N PRO A 23 -9.38 -13.39 -31.78
CA PRO A 23 -10.02 -13.25 -30.48
C PRO A 23 -9.36 -12.05 -29.81
N THR A 24 -10.12 -10.97 -29.61
CA THR A 24 -9.75 -9.92 -28.66
C THR A 24 -9.75 -10.61 -27.30
N PHE A 25 -8.57 -10.96 -26.80
CA PHE A 25 -8.41 -11.23 -25.39
C PHE A 25 -8.89 -9.94 -24.68
N ALA A 26 -9.97 -10.03 -23.93
CA ALA A 26 -10.34 -8.98 -23.00
C ALA A 26 -9.09 -8.74 -22.15
N ALA A 27 -8.64 -7.50 -22.05
CA ALA A 27 -7.52 -7.16 -21.17
C ALA A 27 -7.89 -7.72 -19.78
N GLU A 28 -7.00 -8.55 -19.24
CA GLU A 28 -7.22 -9.15 -17.93
C GLU A 28 -7.42 -8.00 -16.94
N GLN A 29 -8.56 -8.00 -16.27
CA GLN A 29 -8.92 -6.92 -15.36
C GLN A 29 -7.92 -6.93 -14.20
N SER A 30 -7.11 -5.88 -14.10
CA SER A 30 -6.03 -5.76 -13.10
C SER A 30 -6.47 -4.99 -11.85
N THR A 31 -7.77 -4.69 -11.73
CA THR A 31 -8.36 -3.88 -10.66
C THR A 31 -9.20 -4.76 -9.73
N TYR A 32 -8.91 -4.68 -8.44
CA TYR A 32 -9.55 -5.45 -7.37
C TYR A 32 -10.00 -4.50 -6.26
N VAL A 33 -11.22 -4.69 -5.76
CA VAL A 33 -11.79 -3.85 -4.72
C VAL A 33 -12.21 -4.68 -3.52
N ALA A 34 -11.87 -4.23 -2.34
CA ALA A 34 -12.35 -4.79 -1.09
C ALA A 34 -13.10 -3.72 -0.30
N PHE A 35 -14.41 -3.95 -0.14
CA PHE A 35 -15.28 -3.10 0.66
C PHE A 35 -15.27 -3.51 2.12
N GLY A 36 -15.34 -2.55 3.03
CA GLY A 36 -15.56 -2.84 4.43
C GLY A 36 -16.92 -3.50 4.68
N GLY A 37 -16.94 -4.59 5.45
CA GLY A 37 -18.15 -5.39 5.68
C GLY A 37 -19.24 -4.72 6.53
N GLY A 38 -18.94 -3.54 7.10
CA GLY A 38 -19.92 -2.71 7.80
C GLY A 38 -20.80 -1.85 6.90
N LEU A 39 -20.52 -1.81 5.58
CA LEU A 39 -21.25 -0.98 4.62
C LEU A 39 -22.54 -1.66 4.16
N ASN A 40 -23.57 -0.85 3.94
CA ASN A 40 -24.77 -1.26 3.23
C ASN A 40 -24.62 -1.03 1.71
N GLN A 41 -25.56 -1.54 0.91
CA GLN A 41 -25.49 -1.46 -0.55
C GLN A 41 -25.39 -0.03 -1.09
N SER A 42 -26.12 0.92 -0.53
CA SER A 42 -26.06 2.33 -0.96
C SER A 42 -24.70 2.97 -0.66
N GLN A 43 -24.04 2.56 0.43
CA GLN A 43 -22.70 3.01 0.76
C GLN A 43 -21.65 2.38 -0.17
N ILE A 44 -21.83 1.13 -0.56
CA ILE A 44 -20.95 0.47 -1.55
C ILE A 44 -20.99 1.24 -2.89
N GLU A 45 -22.17 1.67 -3.34
CA GLU A 45 -22.28 2.50 -4.56
C GLU A 45 -21.53 3.83 -4.42
N GLN A 46 -21.66 4.51 -3.27
CA GLN A 46 -20.91 5.74 -3.02
C GLN A 46 -19.40 5.52 -2.99
N VAL A 47 -18.93 4.40 -2.46
CA VAL A 47 -17.48 4.04 -2.48
C VAL A 47 -17.01 3.78 -3.91
N ARG A 48 -17.83 3.15 -4.77
CA ARG A 48 -17.50 3.03 -6.20
C ARG A 48 -17.34 4.39 -6.87
N ASP A 49 -18.21 5.33 -6.57
CA ASP A 49 -18.11 6.70 -7.07
C ASP A 49 -16.79 7.37 -6.61
N GLU A 50 -16.41 7.20 -5.33
CA GLU A 50 -15.11 7.69 -4.82
C GLU A 50 -13.91 7.07 -5.55
N PHE A 51 -14.00 5.79 -5.91
CA PHE A 51 -12.96 5.10 -6.68
C PHE A 51 -13.01 5.39 -8.18
N GLY A 52 -14.07 6.06 -8.66
CA GLY A 52 -14.28 6.37 -10.08
C GLY A 52 -14.54 5.12 -10.94
N ILE A 53 -15.21 4.11 -10.39
CA ILE A 53 -15.51 2.83 -11.05
C ILE A 53 -17.00 2.53 -11.05
N SER A 54 -17.42 1.66 -11.98
CA SER A 54 -18.74 1.03 -12.01
C SER A 54 -18.67 -0.43 -11.56
N ALA A 55 -19.79 -1.04 -11.25
CA ALA A 55 -19.87 -2.40 -10.67
C ALA A 55 -19.18 -3.53 -11.48
N ASN A 56 -18.88 -3.31 -12.76
CA ASN A 56 -18.23 -4.31 -13.62
C ASN A 56 -16.79 -3.95 -14.01
N ASP A 57 -16.25 -2.87 -13.45
CA ASP A 57 -14.92 -2.36 -13.80
C ASP A 57 -13.81 -3.00 -12.95
N ALA A 58 -14.16 -3.72 -11.90
CA ALA A 58 -13.24 -4.36 -10.97
C ALA A 58 -13.77 -5.71 -10.48
N TYR A 59 -12.87 -6.58 -10.03
CA TYR A 59 -13.24 -7.72 -9.19
C TYR A 59 -13.48 -7.23 -7.77
N GLU A 60 -14.62 -7.56 -7.19
CA GLU A 60 -15.05 -7.03 -5.90
C GLU A 60 -15.16 -8.12 -4.83
N THR A 61 -14.82 -7.77 -3.60
CA THR A 61 -14.97 -8.62 -2.41
C THR A 61 -15.33 -7.76 -1.20
N THR A 62 -15.63 -8.42 -0.08
CA THR A 62 -15.94 -7.76 1.19
C THR A 62 -14.99 -8.25 2.28
N VAL A 63 -14.47 -7.33 3.07
CA VAL A 63 -13.64 -7.61 4.26
C VAL A 63 -14.54 -7.91 5.43
N THR A 64 -14.38 -9.08 6.01
CA THR A 64 -15.12 -9.51 7.21
C THR A 64 -14.25 -9.45 8.47
N GLY A 65 -14.88 -9.54 9.64
CA GLY A 65 -14.14 -9.67 10.90
C GLY A 65 -13.27 -10.92 10.96
N ASP A 66 -13.68 -12.01 10.29
CA ASP A 66 -12.87 -13.24 10.19
C ASP A 66 -11.61 -13.02 9.33
N ASP A 67 -11.69 -12.21 8.26
CA ASP A 67 -10.51 -11.83 7.47
C ASP A 67 -9.53 -11.04 8.31
N VAL A 68 -10.01 -10.05 9.07
CA VAL A 68 -9.18 -9.27 10.00
C VAL A 68 -8.54 -10.19 11.04
N ALA A 69 -9.34 -11.06 11.70
CA ALA A 69 -8.83 -11.98 12.69
C ALA A 69 -7.72 -12.89 12.15
N ARG A 70 -7.88 -13.40 10.93
CA ARG A 70 -6.90 -14.24 10.25
C ARG A 70 -5.60 -13.50 9.94
N TYR A 71 -5.66 -12.32 9.33
CA TYR A 71 -4.45 -11.59 8.92
C TYR A 71 -3.71 -10.96 10.10
N LEU A 72 -4.43 -10.52 11.15
CA LEU A 72 -3.82 -9.93 12.34
C LEU A 72 -3.44 -10.98 13.40
N GLY A 73 -3.85 -12.23 13.24
CA GLY A 73 -3.59 -13.28 14.23
C GLY A 73 -4.35 -13.08 15.53
N ILE A 74 -5.51 -12.44 15.51
CA ILE A 74 -6.38 -12.22 16.68
C ILE A 74 -7.60 -13.14 16.67
N ASN A 75 -8.23 -13.31 17.83
CA ASN A 75 -9.32 -14.31 17.98
C ASN A 75 -10.62 -13.91 17.28
N SER A 76 -10.94 -12.61 17.21
CA SER A 76 -12.17 -12.13 16.59
C SER A 76 -12.10 -10.63 16.34
N TYR A 77 -12.86 -10.18 15.34
CA TYR A 77 -13.06 -8.77 15.06
C TYR A 77 -14.47 -8.51 14.53
N SER A 78 -15.06 -7.36 14.84
CA SER A 78 -16.44 -7.05 14.41
C SER A 78 -16.47 -6.60 12.95
N THR A 79 -17.23 -7.31 12.13
CA THR A 79 -17.44 -6.92 10.72
C THR A 79 -18.15 -5.56 10.60
N SER A 80 -19.06 -5.24 11.51
CA SER A 80 -19.90 -4.03 11.43
C SER A 80 -19.14 -2.70 11.58
N ILE A 81 -17.91 -2.72 12.13
CA ILE A 81 -17.08 -1.52 12.28
C ILE A 81 -16.08 -1.35 11.15
N LEU A 82 -16.02 -2.29 10.21
CA LEU A 82 -15.15 -2.22 9.04
C LEU A 82 -15.79 -1.31 7.99
N ILE A 83 -15.31 -0.07 7.89
CA ILE A 83 -15.85 0.96 6.99
C ILE A 83 -14.82 1.55 6.03
N SER A 84 -13.55 1.17 6.18
CA SER A 84 -12.50 1.52 5.23
C SER A 84 -12.55 0.58 4.02
N ASN A 85 -12.26 1.13 2.85
CA ASN A 85 -12.33 0.44 1.57
C ASN A 85 -11.05 0.65 0.80
N VAL A 86 -10.68 -0.33 -0.02
CA VAL A 86 -9.49 -0.24 -0.85
C VAL A 86 -9.77 -0.69 -2.29
N MET A 87 -9.11 -0.03 -3.23
CA MET A 87 -8.99 -0.47 -4.60
C MET A 87 -7.50 -0.70 -4.90
N VAL A 88 -7.17 -1.89 -5.42
CA VAL A 88 -5.82 -2.27 -5.80
C VAL A 88 -5.75 -2.45 -7.31
N LYS A 89 -4.88 -1.68 -7.96
CA LYS A 89 -4.52 -1.83 -9.37
C LYS A 89 -3.15 -2.48 -9.44
N LYS A 90 -3.08 -3.67 -10.00
CA LYS A 90 -1.84 -4.46 -10.10
C LYS A 90 -0.98 -4.05 -11.29
N ASP A 91 0.29 -4.44 -11.25
CA ASP A 91 1.24 -4.37 -12.37
C ASP A 91 1.53 -2.96 -12.89
N THR A 92 1.46 -1.95 -12.02
CA THR A 92 1.77 -0.56 -12.39
C THR A 92 3.26 -0.31 -12.70
N GLY A 93 4.15 -1.26 -12.34
CA GLY A 93 5.59 -1.19 -12.62
C GLY A 93 6.40 -0.21 -11.74
N ASN A 94 5.72 0.64 -10.97
CA ASN A 94 6.33 1.79 -10.27
C ASN A 94 6.59 1.56 -8.76
N GLY A 95 6.51 0.31 -8.30
CA GLY A 95 6.54 0.01 -6.87
C GLY A 95 5.14 0.06 -6.25
N VAL A 96 5.09 0.13 -4.93
CA VAL A 96 3.84 0.31 -4.18
C VAL A 96 3.58 1.79 -4.03
N LYS A 97 2.42 2.25 -4.51
CA LYS A 97 1.94 3.62 -4.36
C LYS A 97 0.59 3.59 -3.65
N VAL A 98 0.41 4.44 -2.65
CA VAL A 98 -0.85 4.54 -1.91
C VAL A 98 -1.41 5.96 -2.01
N ASN A 99 -2.68 6.07 -2.36
CA ASN A 99 -3.44 7.31 -2.36
C ASN A 99 -4.59 7.21 -1.35
N ILE A 100 -4.73 8.18 -0.48
CA ILE A 100 -5.91 8.31 0.39
C ILE A 100 -6.85 9.28 -0.30
N LEU A 101 -7.94 8.77 -0.88
CA LEU A 101 -8.88 9.59 -1.65
C LEU A 101 -9.77 10.44 -0.75
N THR A 102 -10.02 9.99 0.48
CA THR A 102 -10.84 10.69 1.48
C THR A 102 -9.99 11.05 2.73
N PRO A 103 -9.01 11.97 2.61
CA PRO A 103 -8.06 12.24 3.69
C PRO A 103 -8.69 12.84 4.95
N ASN A 104 -9.86 13.49 4.84
CA ASN A 104 -10.60 13.98 5.99
C ASN A 104 -11.30 12.86 6.80
N ASN A 105 -11.45 11.68 6.20
CA ASN A 105 -12.11 10.53 6.81
C ASN A 105 -11.13 9.47 7.30
N ILE A 106 -9.95 9.34 6.68
CA ILE A 106 -8.87 8.50 7.19
C ILE A 106 -8.01 9.37 8.11
N THR A 107 -8.16 9.18 9.43
CA THR A 107 -7.73 10.19 10.40
C THR A 107 -6.35 9.94 11.01
N GLN A 108 -5.79 8.73 10.88
CA GLN A 108 -4.56 8.38 11.57
C GLN A 108 -3.46 7.84 10.63
N ILE A 109 -3.79 6.95 9.72
CA ILE A 109 -2.80 6.26 8.89
C ILE A 109 -2.45 7.10 7.65
N THR A 110 -1.16 7.26 7.39
CA THR A 110 -0.65 7.95 6.20
C THR A 110 -0.46 7.00 5.02
N SER A 111 -0.38 7.55 3.80
CA SER A 111 -0.08 6.77 2.59
C SER A 111 1.27 6.03 2.70
N ASN A 112 2.26 6.63 3.35
CA ASN A 112 3.59 6.04 3.51
C ASN A 112 3.58 4.88 4.50
N GLN A 113 2.85 4.99 5.60
CA GLN A 113 2.67 3.90 6.56
C GLN A 113 1.99 2.69 5.89
N TYR A 114 0.93 2.92 5.10
CA TYR A 114 0.31 1.85 4.31
C TYR A 114 1.30 1.20 3.32
N ALA A 115 2.06 2.01 2.58
CA ALA A 115 3.03 1.49 1.61
C ALA A 115 4.13 0.65 2.29
N ASN A 116 4.67 1.13 3.40
CA ASN A 116 5.69 0.44 4.17
C ASN A 116 5.21 -0.92 4.68
N ALA A 117 4.04 -0.95 5.32
CA ALA A 117 3.44 -2.18 5.84
C ALA A 117 3.03 -3.15 4.71
N ALA A 118 2.44 -2.64 3.62
CA ALA A 118 2.10 -3.46 2.47
C ALA A 118 3.33 -4.15 1.86
N ILE A 119 4.46 -3.44 1.72
CA ILE A 119 5.73 -4.03 1.25
C ILE A 119 6.22 -5.14 2.19
N THR A 120 6.14 -4.94 3.50
CA THR A 120 6.48 -5.98 4.50
C THR A 120 5.62 -7.23 4.30
N ALA A 121 4.32 -7.07 4.06
CA ALA A 121 3.41 -8.18 3.76
C ALA A 121 3.73 -8.89 2.43
N GLY A 122 4.53 -8.29 1.56
CA GLY A 122 4.93 -8.85 0.27
C GLY A 122 4.24 -8.22 -0.94
N VAL A 123 3.50 -7.17 -0.74
CA VAL A 123 2.84 -6.43 -1.82
C VAL A 123 3.89 -5.75 -2.71
N SER A 124 3.70 -5.81 -4.01
CA SER A 124 4.64 -5.21 -4.97
C SER A 124 3.93 -4.62 -6.19
N ASN A 125 4.55 -3.61 -6.80
CA ASN A 125 4.18 -3.05 -8.11
C ASN A 125 2.67 -2.79 -8.30
N CYS A 126 2.02 -2.16 -7.33
CA CYS A 126 0.59 -1.82 -7.39
C CYS A 126 0.31 -0.38 -6.98
N GLU A 127 -0.83 0.12 -7.41
CA GLU A 127 -1.43 1.34 -6.87
C GLU A 127 -2.61 0.95 -5.98
N ILE A 128 -2.63 1.49 -4.77
CA ILE A 128 -3.63 1.25 -3.74
C ILE A 128 -4.34 2.56 -3.47
N ASP A 129 -5.64 2.62 -3.74
CA ASP A 129 -6.49 3.74 -3.38
C ASP A 129 -7.30 3.36 -2.13
N VAL A 130 -7.28 4.21 -1.11
CA VAL A 130 -7.99 4.01 0.17
C VAL A 130 -9.06 5.06 0.32
N ALA A 131 -10.27 4.65 0.69
CA ALA A 131 -11.39 5.55 0.93
C ALA A 131 -12.26 5.10 2.11
N SER A 132 -12.88 6.07 2.80
CA SER A 132 -13.94 5.84 3.78
C SER A 132 -15.00 6.93 3.67
N LEU A 133 -16.28 6.57 3.79
CA LEU A 133 -17.40 7.53 3.71
C LEU A 133 -17.60 8.32 5.02
N SER A 134 -17.03 7.86 6.11
CA SER A 134 -17.05 8.49 7.42
C SER A 134 -15.71 8.32 8.13
N GLN A 135 -15.53 9.03 9.23
CA GLN A 135 -14.27 8.99 9.97
C GLN A 135 -13.93 7.58 10.45
N ALA A 136 -12.71 7.15 10.15
CA ALA A 136 -12.10 5.90 10.55
C ALA A 136 -10.62 6.14 10.87
N THR A 137 -10.03 5.31 11.72
CA THR A 137 -8.57 5.34 11.95
C THR A 137 -7.81 5.00 10.67
N GLY A 138 -8.31 4.04 9.91
CA GLY A 138 -7.72 3.56 8.67
C GLY A 138 -7.00 2.20 8.80
N GLU A 139 -6.72 1.73 10.00
CA GLU A 139 -5.94 0.52 10.26
C GLU A 139 -6.47 -0.73 9.54
N SER A 140 -7.80 -0.89 9.46
CA SER A 140 -8.42 -2.04 8.79
C SER A 140 -8.29 -2.02 7.25
N ALA A 141 -7.90 -0.90 6.64
CA ALA A 141 -7.73 -0.83 5.20
C ALA A 141 -6.60 -1.75 4.70
N LEU A 142 -5.54 -1.96 5.50
CA LEU A 142 -4.47 -2.89 5.14
C LEU A 142 -4.98 -4.32 4.97
N THR A 143 -5.92 -4.76 5.82
CA THR A 143 -6.62 -6.05 5.63
C THR A 143 -7.38 -6.09 4.29
N GLY A 144 -7.97 -4.96 3.88
CA GLY A 144 -8.61 -4.83 2.57
C GLY A 144 -7.63 -5.03 1.41
N VAL A 145 -6.40 -4.51 1.53
CA VAL A 145 -5.33 -4.76 0.53
C VAL A 145 -5.06 -6.26 0.42
N TYR A 146 -4.90 -6.96 1.55
CA TYR A 146 -4.67 -8.41 1.55
C TYR A 146 -5.82 -9.18 0.90
N LYS A 147 -7.04 -8.79 1.20
CA LYS A 147 -8.24 -9.43 0.63
C LYS A 147 -8.35 -9.21 -0.88
N ALA A 148 -8.03 -7.99 -1.36
CA ALA A 148 -8.01 -7.68 -2.80
C ALA A 148 -6.92 -8.48 -3.53
N LEU A 149 -5.75 -8.68 -2.93
CA LEU A 149 -4.67 -9.48 -3.50
C LEU A 149 -5.01 -10.98 -3.52
N GLU A 150 -5.63 -11.51 -2.46
CA GLU A 150 -6.14 -12.89 -2.50
C GLU A 150 -7.17 -13.10 -3.62
N LEU A 151 -8.06 -12.13 -3.81
CA LEU A 151 -9.01 -12.15 -4.91
C LEU A 151 -8.32 -12.20 -6.27
N SER A 152 -7.13 -11.60 -6.39
CA SER A 152 -6.29 -11.66 -7.59
C SER A 152 -5.53 -12.99 -7.77
N GLY A 153 -5.70 -13.94 -6.84
CA GLY A 153 -5.03 -15.24 -6.84
C GLY A 153 -3.67 -15.26 -6.15
N GLU A 154 -3.27 -14.21 -5.46
CA GLU A 154 -2.04 -14.21 -4.67
C GLU A 154 -2.22 -14.96 -3.35
N THR A 155 -1.15 -15.64 -2.92
CA THR A 155 -1.10 -16.26 -1.59
C THR A 155 -0.22 -15.41 -0.69
N LEU A 156 -0.79 -14.89 0.39
CA LEU A 156 -0.08 -14.09 1.36
C LEU A 156 0.39 -14.95 2.54
N ASP A 157 1.61 -14.71 2.97
CA ASP A 157 2.16 -15.31 4.19
C ASP A 157 1.58 -14.61 5.41
N THR A 158 0.87 -15.35 6.27
CA THR A 158 0.19 -14.78 7.46
C THR A 158 1.19 -14.25 8.49
N GLN A 159 2.39 -14.81 8.61
CA GLN A 159 3.42 -14.28 9.50
C GLN A 159 3.88 -12.90 9.02
N ARG A 160 4.02 -12.71 7.70
CA ARG A 160 4.38 -11.41 7.12
C ARG A 160 3.26 -10.39 7.26
N THR A 161 1.98 -10.79 7.07
CA THR A 161 0.86 -9.86 7.25
C THR A 161 0.70 -9.43 8.70
N GLN A 162 0.95 -10.30 9.69
CA GLN A 162 0.96 -9.95 11.11
C GLN A 162 2.05 -8.93 11.44
N VAL A 163 3.27 -9.16 10.98
CA VAL A 163 4.38 -8.21 11.18
C VAL A 163 4.14 -6.89 10.45
N ALA A 164 3.53 -6.92 9.27
CA ALA A 164 3.14 -5.72 8.56
C ALA A 164 2.06 -4.89 9.30
N GLN A 165 1.11 -5.56 9.94
CA GLN A 165 0.13 -4.89 10.79
C GLN A 165 0.79 -4.28 12.03
N GLU A 166 1.69 -5.01 12.68
CA GLU A 166 2.47 -4.50 13.81
C GLU A 166 3.31 -3.28 13.41
N GLU A 167 3.92 -3.29 12.22
CA GLU A 167 4.61 -2.13 11.66
C GLU A 167 3.67 -0.92 11.57
N LEU A 168 2.49 -1.12 11.00
CA LEU A 168 1.49 -0.07 10.83
C LEU A 168 1.05 0.50 12.18
N GLU A 169 0.71 -0.35 13.13
CA GLU A 169 0.25 0.04 14.47
C GLU A 169 1.35 0.77 15.24
N THR A 170 2.58 0.24 15.26
CA THR A 170 3.73 0.84 15.94
C THR A 170 4.06 2.21 15.38
N THR A 171 4.14 2.34 14.05
CA THR A 171 4.45 3.64 13.43
C THR A 171 3.34 4.65 13.63
N ASN A 172 2.07 4.22 13.58
CA ASN A 172 0.93 5.08 13.86
C ASN A 172 0.93 5.54 15.33
N GLU A 173 1.12 4.63 16.28
CA GLU A 173 1.16 4.98 17.71
C GLU A 173 2.25 6.00 18.02
N ILE A 174 3.46 5.80 17.50
CA ILE A 174 4.57 6.77 17.66
C ILE A 174 4.20 8.13 17.04
N ALA A 175 3.60 8.13 15.85
CA ALA A 175 3.15 9.37 15.20
C ALA A 175 2.09 10.09 16.03
N GLN A 176 1.11 9.36 16.59
CA GLN A 176 0.07 9.95 17.44
C GLN A 176 0.62 10.48 18.76
N ASN A 177 1.53 9.76 19.41
CA ASN A 177 2.18 10.18 20.65
C ASN A 177 2.97 11.49 20.47
N ASN A 178 3.45 11.76 19.27
CA ASN A 178 4.28 12.92 18.94
C ASN A 178 3.54 13.97 18.10
N ALA A 179 2.24 13.82 17.84
CA ALA A 179 1.47 14.72 16.96
C ALA A 179 1.44 16.19 17.41
N SER A 180 1.63 16.46 18.72
CA SER A 180 1.72 17.81 19.26
C SER A 180 3.12 18.41 19.23
N ASN A 181 4.14 17.66 18.86
CA ASN A 181 5.53 18.10 18.80
C ASN A 181 5.83 18.61 17.38
N SER A 182 6.02 19.91 17.23
CA SER A 182 6.30 20.56 15.92
C SER A 182 7.61 20.11 15.27
N ASP A 183 8.55 19.56 16.03
CA ASP A 183 9.84 19.09 15.52
C ASP A 183 9.76 17.64 15.00
N PHE A 184 8.67 16.94 15.35
CA PHE A 184 8.44 15.57 14.88
C PHE A 184 7.84 15.56 13.48
N ASP A 185 8.45 14.76 12.60
CA ASP A 185 8.00 14.55 11.23
C ASP A 185 7.80 13.06 10.98
N SER A 186 6.56 12.63 10.81
CA SER A 186 6.22 11.22 10.57
C SER A 186 6.88 10.66 9.30
N SER A 187 7.17 11.49 8.29
CA SER A 187 7.87 11.05 7.09
C SER A 187 9.33 10.65 7.36
N LYS A 188 9.94 11.24 8.39
CA LYS A 188 11.28 10.82 8.86
C LYS A 188 11.22 9.48 9.58
N LEU A 189 10.15 9.22 10.35
CA LEU A 189 9.93 7.92 10.96
C LEU A 189 9.76 6.84 9.88
N ASP A 190 8.95 7.10 8.84
CA ASP A 190 8.79 6.18 7.71
C ASP A 190 10.13 5.85 7.04
N GLN A 191 11.00 6.85 6.86
CA GLN A 191 12.36 6.66 6.31
C GLN A 191 13.26 5.86 7.26
N ALA A 192 13.17 6.10 8.58
CA ALA A 192 13.91 5.33 9.57
C ALA A 192 13.50 3.84 9.55
N ILE A 193 12.21 3.54 9.45
CA ILE A 193 11.70 2.18 9.30
C ILE A 193 12.27 1.50 8.05
N ILE A 194 12.29 2.19 6.91
CA ILE A 194 12.88 1.64 5.68
C ILE A 194 14.37 1.33 5.90
N ASP A 195 15.12 2.23 6.51
CA ASP A 195 16.54 2.03 6.77
C ASP A 195 16.80 0.85 7.73
N ILE A 196 15.98 0.71 8.78
CA ILE A 196 16.05 -0.45 9.71
C ILE A 196 15.86 -1.75 8.93
N LYS A 197 14.80 -1.84 8.13
CA LYS A 197 14.50 -3.04 7.33
C LYS A 197 15.60 -3.37 6.32
N GLN A 198 16.18 -2.36 5.67
CA GLN A 198 17.30 -2.55 4.74
C GLN A 198 18.55 -3.06 5.43
N GLN A 199 18.94 -2.47 6.57
CA GLN A 199 20.13 -2.89 7.31
C GLN A 199 20.01 -4.32 7.87
N LEU A 200 18.82 -4.70 8.37
CA LEU A 200 18.54 -6.07 8.80
C LEU A 200 18.70 -7.08 7.66
N ALA A 201 18.21 -6.73 6.46
CA ALA A 201 18.37 -7.56 5.28
C ALA A 201 19.84 -7.66 4.82
N GLU A 202 20.61 -6.58 4.87
CA GLU A 202 22.04 -6.58 4.57
C GLU A 202 22.83 -7.47 5.53
N ILE A 203 22.55 -7.42 6.84
CA ILE A 203 23.17 -8.31 7.83
C ILE A 203 22.85 -9.76 7.50
N LYS A 204 21.58 -10.07 7.25
CA LYS A 204 21.15 -11.43 6.91
C LYS A 204 21.86 -11.96 5.66
N GLN A 205 21.98 -11.14 4.62
CA GLN A 205 22.66 -11.50 3.37
C GLN A 205 24.18 -11.71 3.58
N ASN A 206 24.82 -10.83 4.35
CA ASN A 206 26.27 -10.84 4.53
C ASN A 206 26.73 -11.92 5.55
N GLN A 207 25.95 -12.17 6.58
CA GLN A 207 26.33 -13.08 7.67
C GLN A 207 25.63 -14.46 7.56
N GLY A 208 24.57 -14.58 6.74
CA GLY A 208 23.74 -15.78 6.63
C GLY A 208 22.83 -16.02 7.84
N ASN A 209 22.86 -15.15 8.84
CA ASN A 209 22.07 -15.23 10.08
C ASN A 209 21.35 -13.91 10.35
N ALA A 210 20.29 -13.98 11.15
CA ALA A 210 19.62 -12.80 11.68
C ALA A 210 20.58 -11.98 12.56
N ALA A 211 20.34 -10.67 12.67
CA ALA A 211 21.07 -9.78 13.55
C ALA A 211 20.88 -10.19 15.03
N THR A 212 21.91 -10.01 15.86
CA THR A 212 21.77 -10.21 17.31
C THR A 212 20.89 -9.12 17.94
N ALA A 213 20.43 -9.31 19.16
CA ALA A 213 19.63 -8.31 19.87
C ALA A 213 20.37 -6.96 19.97
N GLU A 214 21.66 -6.98 20.26
CA GLU A 214 22.49 -5.78 20.35
C GLU A 214 22.64 -5.09 18.98
N GLN A 215 22.76 -5.86 17.90
CA GLN A 215 22.80 -5.31 16.53
C GLN A 215 21.46 -4.69 16.15
N VAL A 216 20.32 -5.31 16.50
CA VAL A 216 18.98 -4.74 16.26
C VAL A 216 18.81 -3.43 16.99
N GLU A 217 19.15 -3.37 18.28
CA GLU A 217 19.11 -2.15 19.09
C GLU A 217 19.98 -1.04 18.47
N GLN A 218 21.20 -1.37 18.07
CA GLN A 218 22.10 -0.41 17.42
C GLN A 218 21.52 0.11 16.10
N ILE A 219 20.98 -0.76 15.24
CA ILE A 219 20.36 -0.38 13.95
C ILE A 219 19.22 0.59 14.18
N VAL A 220 18.33 0.30 15.14
CA VAL A 220 17.20 1.18 15.46
C VAL A 220 17.68 2.54 15.93
N ASN A 221 18.61 2.57 16.90
CA ASN A 221 19.14 3.82 17.44
C ASN A 221 19.88 4.65 16.38
N ASP A 222 20.68 4.01 15.52
CA ASP A 222 21.40 4.69 14.44
C ASP A 222 20.43 5.27 13.38
N ALA A 223 19.38 4.54 13.04
CA ALA A 223 18.34 5.04 12.13
C ALA A 223 17.60 6.25 12.73
N LEU A 224 17.19 6.17 13.99
CA LEU A 224 16.54 7.29 14.67
C LEU A 224 17.43 8.52 14.77
N LYS A 225 18.71 8.34 15.08
CA LYS A 225 19.71 9.41 15.10
C LYS A 225 19.91 10.06 13.73
N LYS A 226 19.99 9.25 12.68
CA LYS A 226 20.16 9.72 11.30
C LYS A 226 19.04 10.66 10.86
N TYR A 227 17.81 10.42 11.31
CA TYR A 227 16.64 11.21 10.98
C TYR A 227 16.27 12.25 12.04
N ASN A 228 17.13 12.46 13.06
CA ASN A 228 16.94 13.39 14.19
C ASN A 228 15.66 13.10 14.99
N LEU A 229 15.37 11.83 15.25
CA LEU A 229 14.20 11.37 16.00
C LEU A 229 14.54 10.92 17.42
N SER A 230 15.81 10.66 17.74
CA SER A 230 16.25 10.05 19.02
C SER A 230 15.80 10.83 20.26
N ASP A 231 15.79 12.16 20.20
CA ASP A 231 15.43 13.02 21.32
C ASP A 231 13.93 13.41 21.33
N LEU A 232 13.19 12.96 20.30
CA LEU A 232 11.79 13.35 20.09
C LEU A 232 10.82 12.27 20.53
N ILE A 233 11.22 10.99 20.45
CA ILE A 233 10.37 9.84 20.77
C ILE A 233 10.75 9.23 22.13
N SER A 234 9.77 8.63 22.80
CA SER A 234 9.96 8.05 24.12
C SER A 234 10.82 6.76 24.07
N GLN A 235 11.42 6.38 25.20
CA GLN A 235 12.12 5.10 25.32
C GLN A 235 11.19 3.91 25.10
N ASP A 236 9.92 4.02 25.49
CA ASP A 236 8.91 2.98 25.25
C ASP A 236 8.63 2.82 23.75
N ASP A 237 8.57 3.91 22.99
CA ASP A 237 8.41 3.86 21.53
C ASP A 237 9.65 3.29 20.84
N ILE A 238 10.88 3.61 21.34
CA ILE A 238 12.12 2.99 20.87
C ILE A 238 12.08 1.48 21.10
N ASN A 239 11.64 1.03 22.27
CA ASN A 239 11.53 -0.40 22.57
C ASN A 239 10.54 -1.10 21.65
N LYS A 240 9.40 -0.48 21.30
CA LYS A 240 8.45 -1.03 20.32
C LYS A 240 9.07 -1.16 18.93
N LEU A 241 9.88 -0.21 18.50
CA LEU A 241 10.63 -0.30 17.24
C LEU A 241 11.66 -1.44 17.25
N ILE A 242 12.34 -1.68 18.38
CA ILE A 242 13.27 -2.81 18.55
C ILE A 242 12.52 -4.14 18.49
N ASP A 243 11.35 -4.24 19.14
CA ASP A 243 10.49 -5.43 19.09
C ASP A 243 9.99 -5.69 17.68
N PHE A 244 9.49 -4.67 16.99
CA PHE A 244 9.10 -4.77 15.59
C PHE A 244 10.26 -5.24 14.70
N ALA A 245 11.43 -4.60 14.80
CA ALA A 245 12.62 -4.95 14.02
C ALA A 245 13.05 -6.42 14.24
N SER A 246 12.97 -6.89 15.49
CA SER A 246 13.25 -8.27 15.88
C SER A 246 12.26 -9.26 15.25
N ARG A 247 10.99 -8.92 15.14
CA ARG A 247 9.97 -9.75 14.49
C ARG A 247 10.08 -9.70 12.97
N TYR A 248 10.35 -8.51 12.42
CA TYR A 248 10.55 -8.35 10.98
C TYR A 248 11.66 -9.24 10.45
N GLN A 249 12.84 -9.28 11.10
CA GLN A 249 13.94 -10.13 10.65
C GLN A 249 13.64 -11.63 10.71
N ASN A 250 12.63 -12.06 11.47
CA ASN A 250 12.21 -13.45 11.59
C ASN A 250 10.97 -13.79 10.74
N SER A 251 10.40 -12.84 10.01
CA SER A 251 9.15 -13.01 9.25
C SER A 251 9.32 -13.50 7.83
N GLY A 252 10.54 -13.78 7.36
CA GLY A 252 10.81 -14.09 5.95
C GLY A 252 10.73 -12.88 4.99
N ALA A 253 10.24 -11.73 5.44
CA ALA A 253 10.27 -10.50 4.65
C ALA A 253 11.70 -10.01 4.40
N VAL A 254 12.57 -10.20 5.39
CA VAL A 254 13.99 -9.85 5.35
C VAL A 254 14.79 -10.58 4.26
N ASP A 255 14.39 -11.79 3.90
CA ASP A 255 15.04 -12.63 2.88
C ASP A 255 14.55 -12.33 1.45
N SER A 256 13.52 -11.51 1.30
CA SER A 256 12.89 -11.23 0.01
C SER A 256 13.61 -10.12 -0.76
N GLN A 257 14.25 -10.48 -1.88
CA GLN A 257 14.84 -9.49 -2.78
C GLN A 257 13.77 -8.53 -3.34
N GLU A 258 12.54 -8.99 -3.55
CA GLU A 258 11.45 -8.12 -4.02
C GLU A 258 11.08 -7.09 -2.95
N VAL A 259 11.01 -7.47 -1.67
CA VAL A 259 10.79 -6.50 -0.57
C VAL A 259 11.88 -5.43 -0.57
N LEU A 260 13.15 -5.79 -0.68
CA LEU A 260 14.25 -4.83 -0.76
C LEU A 260 14.13 -3.89 -1.96
N ASN A 261 13.76 -4.42 -3.13
CA ASN A 261 13.55 -3.62 -4.32
C ASN A 261 12.40 -2.61 -4.14
N GLN A 262 11.30 -3.03 -3.51
CA GLN A 262 10.16 -2.15 -3.22
C GLN A 262 10.53 -1.08 -2.18
N LEU A 263 11.25 -1.44 -1.11
CA LEU A 263 11.75 -0.48 -0.11
C LEU A 263 12.67 0.56 -0.73
N ASN A 264 13.57 0.17 -1.65
CA ASN A 264 14.43 1.10 -2.37
C ASN A 264 13.63 2.09 -3.25
N LYS A 265 12.59 1.61 -3.95
CA LYS A 265 11.69 2.45 -4.73
C LYS A 265 10.94 3.44 -3.83
N LEU A 266 10.36 2.96 -2.73
CA LEU A 266 9.63 3.80 -1.77
C LEU A 266 10.53 4.87 -1.16
N LYS A 267 11.74 4.50 -0.74
CA LYS A 267 12.74 5.45 -0.21
C LYS A 267 13.09 6.55 -1.22
N GLY A 268 13.26 6.18 -2.49
CA GLY A 268 13.51 7.14 -3.57
C GLY A 268 12.34 8.12 -3.77
N GLN A 269 11.10 7.64 -3.66
CA GLN A 269 9.90 8.47 -3.75
C GLN A 269 9.82 9.46 -2.57
N LEU A 270 10.07 9.00 -1.34
CA LEU A 270 10.08 9.83 -0.14
C LEU A 270 11.19 10.89 -0.18
N GLY A 271 12.41 10.53 -0.57
CA GLY A 271 13.52 11.46 -0.72
C GLY A 271 13.23 12.57 -1.74
N GLY A 272 12.66 12.20 -2.89
CA GLY A 272 12.26 13.16 -3.93
C GLY A 272 11.12 14.09 -3.53
N LEU A 273 10.23 13.68 -2.64
CA LEU A 273 9.17 14.53 -2.08
C LEU A 273 9.73 15.57 -1.10
N VAL A 274 10.63 15.16 -0.22
CA VAL A 274 11.30 16.07 0.74
C VAL A 274 12.13 17.13 0.01
N ASP A 275 12.87 16.75 -1.03
CA ASP A 275 13.66 17.70 -1.81
C ASP A 275 12.78 18.69 -2.59
N LYS A 276 11.66 18.25 -3.17
CA LYS A 276 10.68 19.12 -3.84
C LYS A 276 9.96 20.04 -2.86
N ALA A 277 9.60 19.54 -1.67
CA ALA A 277 8.96 20.35 -0.64
C ALA A 277 9.88 21.45 -0.14
N LYS A 278 11.18 21.17 0.09
CA LYS A 278 12.19 22.16 0.42
C LYS A 278 12.39 23.20 -0.69
N ALA A 279 12.42 22.75 -1.97
CA ALA A 279 12.63 23.62 -3.12
C ALA A 279 11.44 24.56 -3.40
N ASN A 280 10.23 24.18 -3.03
CA ASN A 280 8.99 24.93 -3.34
C ASN A 280 8.48 25.81 -2.18
N GLY A 281 9.20 25.92 -1.05
CA GLY A 281 8.74 26.68 0.12
C GLY A 281 7.43 26.15 0.73
N TRP A 282 7.09 24.89 0.46
CA TRP A 282 5.83 24.28 0.90
C TRP A 282 5.74 24.14 2.43
N PHE A 283 6.88 24.03 3.11
CA PHE A 283 6.93 24.03 4.58
C PHE A 283 6.39 25.34 5.17
N ASP A 284 6.71 26.50 4.56
CA ASP A 284 6.21 27.79 5.01
C ASP A 284 4.68 27.91 4.80
N GLN A 285 4.13 27.26 3.76
CA GLN A 285 2.69 27.22 3.51
C GLN A 285 1.96 26.26 4.46
N LEU A 286 2.58 25.11 4.80
CA LEU A 286 2.02 24.17 5.76
C LEU A 286 1.99 24.76 7.17
N GLU A 287 3.05 25.43 7.60
CA GLU A 287 3.12 26.11 8.89
C GLU A 287 2.06 27.22 9.00
N SER A 288 1.83 27.98 7.93
CA SER A 288 0.77 28.97 7.87
C SER A 288 -0.64 28.36 7.92
N PHE A 289 -0.85 27.21 7.27
CA PHE A 289 -2.11 26.48 7.27
C PHE A 289 -2.42 25.87 8.64
N VAL A 290 -1.43 25.23 9.27
CA VAL A 290 -1.54 24.67 10.63
C VAL A 290 -1.81 25.77 11.64
N SER A 291 -1.13 26.91 11.53
CA SER A 291 -1.37 28.07 12.38
C SER A 291 -2.77 28.67 12.22
N GLN A 292 -3.32 28.69 10.99
CA GLN A 292 -4.70 29.12 10.74
C GLN A 292 -5.73 28.13 11.32
N LEU A 293 -5.48 26.82 11.22
CA LEU A 293 -6.31 25.79 11.83
C LEU A 293 -6.34 25.92 13.36
N ILE A 294 -5.20 26.06 14.01
CA ILE A 294 -5.11 26.25 15.46
C ILE A 294 -5.88 27.50 15.90
N ASN A 295 -5.72 28.61 15.17
CA ASN A 295 -6.43 29.87 15.48
C ASN A 295 -7.95 29.76 15.23
N SER A 296 -8.42 28.88 14.35
CA SER A 296 -9.85 28.66 14.11
C SER A 296 -10.55 27.84 15.20
N PHE A 297 -9.78 27.09 16.01
CA PHE A 297 -10.30 26.30 17.13
C PHE A 297 -10.15 27.00 18.49
N THR A 298 -9.43 28.14 18.54
CA THR A 298 -9.18 28.90 19.77
C THR A 298 -10.03 30.20 19.88
N ASN A 299 -10.87 30.47 18.90
CA ASN A 299 -11.93 31.50 18.91
C ASN A 299 -13.29 30.83 18.81
#